data_9abea3e3440def4520368a6524a834ad
#
_entry.id   9abea3e3440def4520368a6524a834ad
#
_cell.length_a   1.000
_cell.length_b   1.000
_cell.length_c   1.000
_cell.angle_alpha   90.00
_cell.angle_beta   90.00
_cell.angle_gamma   90.00
#
_symmetry.space_group_name_H-M   'P 1'
#
loop_
_entity.id
_entity.type
_entity.pdbx_description
1 polymer ?
#
loop_
_entity_poly.entity_id
_entity_poly.type
_entity_poly.pdbx_seq_one_letter_code
_entity_poly.pdbx_strand_id
1 'polypeptide(L)'
;MRRAAVPLSTAVLGALVFLAWMRPSVLPPGNVGWLLAGEDRGQSALGLAAYLRAGGPWPALRQPLLAAPEGMALLFTDSIPLLGLLLKPFAPLLPVGGQYIGLWYLACTLLHAAFAAALVRRHAPDALAAWCGAALLTLMPALFNRYGHASLCAQWLLLWALWIFIEPRRARDPGWWAAVLGVAALVHSYLLLMVLAFWSGALLERLASRRERGRALLGVAALVPAALIMAAHGAFGGPYAATHTYGAFPAALDAWWNPANPDFTALLPSSPMGTEGRGFEGLQYFGAGLLALVLLLAFRTATGRLEAEPRAELRRLLWLAPSFLLFALVAIGPAPLWRGEPLFALHLPARLTDALDPVRAAGRLLWPATYTIAFAAVVAAASSARATLLLGGALALQVVDIAPMLAAVRHQSRRADDPRLFTRTADPRWTELVTRAGAVQFEPARPFVDLAVMEEVAWRAVVACRPVRYFYASREALATRARIDADSRAFAAGRLDPARLYVLLGDRPAPPALAGRVRVINGVRFIPPSRPAPPPRCASSPPTAP
;
A
#
# COMPACT_ATOMS: atom_id res chain seq x y z
N MET A 1 -5.66 36.55 -10.82
CA MET A 1 -6.03 36.03 -9.47
C MET A 1 -6.78 34.71 -9.48
N ARG A 2 -7.73 34.41 -10.41
CA ARG A 2 -8.47 33.11 -10.42
C ARG A 2 -7.61 31.85 -10.66
N ARG A 3 -6.46 31.93 -11.37
CA ARG A 3 -5.60 30.79 -11.66
C ARG A 3 -4.76 30.29 -10.46
N ALA A 4 -4.46 31.13 -9.49
CA ALA A 4 -3.70 30.75 -8.28
C ALA A 4 -4.59 30.22 -7.14
N ALA A 5 -5.88 30.56 -7.11
CA ALA A 5 -6.80 30.15 -6.05
C ALA A 5 -7.14 28.65 -6.07
N VAL A 6 -7.12 28.00 -7.23
CA VAL A 6 -7.47 26.57 -7.39
C VAL A 6 -6.42 25.63 -6.79
N PRO A 7 -5.11 25.82 -7.02
CA PRO A 7 -4.10 24.97 -6.38
C PRO A 7 -4.12 25.09 -4.86
N LEU A 8 -4.32 26.30 -4.32
CA LEU A 8 -4.38 26.53 -2.87
C LEU A 8 -5.59 25.82 -2.24
N SER A 9 -6.78 25.94 -2.84
CA SER A 9 -7.99 25.29 -2.32
C SER A 9 -7.90 23.76 -2.34
N THR A 10 -7.22 23.18 -3.33
CA THR A 10 -6.97 21.72 -3.41
C THR A 10 -5.95 21.26 -2.38
N ALA A 11 -4.89 22.03 -2.15
CA ALA A 11 -3.93 21.73 -1.10
C ALA A 11 -4.58 21.81 0.30
N VAL A 12 -5.44 22.80 0.53
CA VAL A 12 -6.24 22.88 1.77
C VAL A 12 -7.14 21.67 1.93
N LEU A 13 -7.83 21.23 0.87
CA LEU A 13 -8.65 20.02 0.92
C LEU A 13 -7.81 18.78 1.32
N GLY A 14 -6.67 18.56 0.65
CA GLY A 14 -5.80 17.42 0.97
C GLY A 14 -5.27 17.48 2.41
N ALA A 15 -4.90 18.66 2.90
CA ALA A 15 -4.46 18.86 4.28
C ALA A 15 -5.59 18.62 5.30
N LEU A 16 -6.81 19.11 5.03
CA LEU A 16 -7.98 18.87 5.89
C LEU A 16 -8.32 17.37 5.96
N VAL A 17 -8.30 16.68 4.82
CA VAL A 17 -8.50 15.24 4.79
C VAL A 17 -7.41 14.53 5.57
N PHE A 18 -6.12 14.90 5.40
CA PHE A 18 -5.04 14.34 6.21
C PHE A 18 -5.30 14.50 7.71
N LEU A 19 -5.66 15.69 8.16
CA LEU A 19 -5.96 15.98 9.58
C LEU A 19 -7.21 15.25 10.09
N ALA A 20 -8.14 14.90 9.21
CA ALA A 20 -9.33 14.15 9.59
C ALA A 20 -9.02 12.68 9.97
N TRP A 21 -8.02 12.06 9.32
CA TRP A 21 -7.71 10.64 9.52
C TRP A 21 -6.35 10.35 10.15
N MET A 22 -5.44 11.34 10.22
CA MET A 22 -4.11 11.22 10.83
C MET A 22 -3.85 12.36 11.82
N ARG A 23 -2.99 12.09 12.81
CA ARG A 23 -2.46 13.11 13.72
C ARG A 23 -1.20 13.74 13.15
N PRO A 24 -0.97 15.05 13.36
CA PRO A 24 0.26 15.71 12.93
C PRO A 24 1.53 15.10 13.53
N SER A 25 1.42 14.45 14.69
CA SER A 25 2.53 13.76 15.36
C SER A 25 3.17 12.64 14.54
N VAL A 26 2.52 12.14 13.47
CA VAL A 26 3.13 11.18 12.53
C VAL A 26 4.16 11.82 11.59
N LEU A 27 4.16 13.15 11.43
CA LEU A 27 4.97 13.85 10.41
C LEU A 27 6.47 13.93 10.75
N PRO A 28 6.90 14.18 12.00
CA PRO A 28 8.30 14.33 12.30
C PRO A 28 9.11 13.06 11.98
N PRO A 29 10.21 13.17 11.20
CA PRO A 29 11.05 12.00 10.87
C PRO A 29 11.62 11.27 12.08
N GLY A 30 11.87 11.97 13.18
CA GLY A 30 12.38 11.37 14.43
C GLY A 30 11.32 10.57 15.20
N ASN A 31 10.05 10.72 14.89
CA ASN A 31 8.98 9.99 15.56
C ASN A 31 8.73 8.63 14.86
N VAL A 32 9.31 7.57 15.39
CA VAL A 32 9.32 6.24 14.76
C VAL A 32 8.50 5.21 15.55
N GLY A 33 8.40 5.34 16.87
CA GLY A 33 7.84 4.31 17.74
C GLY A 33 6.43 3.84 17.37
N TRP A 34 5.62 4.72 16.82
CA TRP A 34 4.26 4.38 16.37
C TRP A 34 4.21 3.41 15.18
N LEU A 35 5.30 3.29 14.43
CA LEU A 35 5.44 2.35 13.30
C LEU A 35 5.83 0.95 13.77
N LEU A 36 6.58 0.84 14.90
CA LEU A 36 7.13 -0.43 15.40
C LEU A 36 6.13 -1.18 16.30
N ALA A 37 4.87 -1.16 15.95
CA ALA A 37 3.78 -1.69 16.77
C ALA A 37 3.32 -3.10 16.39
N GLY A 38 4.08 -3.79 15.53
CA GLY A 38 3.72 -5.13 15.06
C GLY A 38 2.71 -5.12 13.91
N GLU A 39 2.84 -4.17 13.00
CA GLU A 39 1.97 -3.98 11.84
C GLU A 39 2.79 -3.79 10.55
N ASP A 40 2.16 -3.94 9.39
CA ASP A 40 2.83 -3.77 8.07
C ASP A 40 3.50 -2.40 7.88
N ARG A 41 3.08 -1.38 8.63
CA ARG A 41 3.76 -0.06 8.66
C ARG A 41 5.19 -0.15 9.13
N GLY A 42 5.47 -0.99 10.15
CA GLY A 42 6.82 -1.24 10.66
C GLY A 42 7.68 -1.93 9.62
N GLN A 43 7.14 -2.91 8.91
CA GLN A 43 7.80 -3.56 7.79
C GLN A 43 8.21 -2.54 6.71
N SER A 44 7.28 -1.67 6.29
CA SER A 44 7.52 -0.63 5.30
C SER A 44 8.60 0.36 5.75
N ALA A 45 8.55 0.83 6.99
CA ALA A 45 9.53 1.76 7.55
C ALA A 45 10.92 1.13 7.66
N LEU A 46 11.01 -0.13 8.11
CA LEU A 46 12.27 -0.88 8.24
C LEU A 46 12.94 -1.11 6.89
N GLY A 47 12.18 -1.49 5.86
CA GLY A 47 12.74 -1.67 4.51
C GLY A 47 13.33 -0.37 3.98
N LEU A 48 12.64 0.76 4.15
CA LEU A 48 13.12 2.07 3.73
C LEU A 48 14.35 2.50 4.55
N ALA A 49 14.31 2.36 5.88
CA ALA A 49 15.44 2.68 6.74
C ALA A 49 16.68 1.83 6.42
N ALA A 50 16.50 0.52 6.19
CA ALA A 50 17.59 -0.37 5.79
C ALA A 50 18.20 0.05 4.44
N TYR A 51 17.37 0.46 3.48
CA TYR A 51 17.84 0.96 2.20
C TYR A 51 18.62 2.27 2.31
N LEU A 52 18.11 3.23 3.07
CA LEU A 52 18.78 4.52 3.27
C LEU A 52 20.11 4.34 4.00
N ARG A 53 20.17 3.39 4.95
CA ARG A 53 21.34 3.12 5.79
C ARG A 53 22.41 2.27 5.11
N ALA A 54 22.00 1.29 4.29
CA ALA A 54 22.93 0.41 3.61
C ALA A 54 23.78 1.13 2.58
N GLY A 55 25.05 0.79 2.50
CA GLY A 55 25.90 1.12 1.35
C GLY A 55 25.38 0.39 0.10
N GLY A 56 25.53 1.00 -1.04
CA GLY A 56 25.19 0.41 -2.33
C GLY A 56 25.07 1.47 -3.44
N PRO A 57 25.25 1.08 -4.70
CA PRO A 57 25.15 2.01 -5.81
C PRO A 57 23.71 2.49 -5.96
N TRP A 58 23.53 3.79 -6.14
CA TRP A 58 22.28 4.36 -6.62
C TRP A 58 22.20 4.17 -8.14
N PRO A 59 21.08 3.77 -8.72
CA PRO A 59 19.72 3.61 -8.18
C PRO A 59 19.30 2.17 -7.86
N ALA A 60 20.18 1.33 -7.30
CA ALA A 60 19.79 -0.03 -6.92
C ALA A 60 18.56 -0.03 -6.00
N LEU A 61 17.63 -0.94 -6.24
CA LEU A 61 16.35 -1.05 -5.52
C LEU A 61 16.34 -2.19 -4.50
N ARG A 62 17.53 -2.59 -4.01
CA ARG A 62 17.73 -3.67 -3.04
C ARG A 62 18.54 -3.17 -1.86
N GLN A 63 18.37 -3.82 -0.72
CA GLN A 63 19.11 -3.56 0.51
C GLN A 63 19.64 -4.87 1.12
N PRO A 64 20.85 -4.90 1.69
CA PRO A 64 21.50 -6.12 2.18
C PRO A 64 21.27 -6.40 3.66
N LEU A 65 20.70 -5.45 4.44
CA LEU A 65 20.62 -5.57 5.91
C LEU A 65 19.50 -6.51 6.36
N LEU A 66 18.38 -6.58 5.65
CA LEU A 66 17.27 -7.47 5.98
C LEU A 66 17.32 -8.71 5.08
N ALA A 67 17.03 -9.88 5.64
CA ALA A 67 17.19 -11.20 5.03
C ALA A 67 18.64 -11.46 4.54
N ALA A 68 19.61 -11.08 5.35
CA ALA A 68 21.02 -11.28 5.04
C ALA A 68 21.40 -12.79 5.01
N PRO A 69 22.36 -13.19 4.16
CA PRO A 69 23.22 -12.37 3.30
C PRO A 69 22.62 -11.96 1.95
N GLU A 70 21.51 -12.59 1.52
CA GLU A 70 20.94 -12.36 0.18
C GLU A 70 20.38 -10.93 0.02
N GLY A 71 19.94 -10.33 1.11
CA GLY A 71 19.20 -9.07 1.09
C GLY A 71 17.85 -9.21 0.38
N MET A 72 17.11 -8.12 0.30
CA MET A 72 15.83 -8.11 -0.40
C MET A 72 15.56 -6.78 -1.13
N ALA A 73 14.66 -6.83 -2.11
CA ALA A 73 14.17 -5.64 -2.77
C ALA A 73 13.27 -4.81 -1.85
N LEU A 74 13.26 -3.48 -2.02
CA LEU A 74 12.39 -2.59 -1.26
C LEU A 74 10.92 -2.94 -1.45
N LEU A 75 10.54 -3.30 -2.67
CA LEU A 75 9.17 -3.69 -2.99
C LEU A 75 8.66 -4.85 -2.12
N PHE A 76 9.54 -5.78 -1.73
CA PHE A 76 9.16 -6.97 -0.94
C PHE A 76 9.07 -6.70 0.57
N THR A 77 9.51 -5.53 1.03
CA THR A 77 9.26 -5.04 2.38
C THR A 77 8.06 -4.10 2.46
N ASP A 78 7.21 -4.07 1.42
CA ASP A 78 6.11 -3.10 1.25
C ASP A 78 6.54 -1.63 1.43
N SER A 79 7.85 -1.37 1.38
CA SER A 79 8.42 -0.03 1.32
C SER A 79 8.11 0.63 -0.01
N ILE A 80 8.29 1.93 -0.05
CA ILE A 80 7.99 2.75 -1.22
C ILE A 80 9.30 3.04 -1.96
N PRO A 81 9.65 2.26 -3.02
CA PRO A 81 10.90 2.46 -3.76
C PRO A 81 11.06 3.88 -4.31
N LEU A 82 9.97 4.53 -4.75
CA LEU A 82 9.99 5.92 -5.18
C LEU A 82 10.57 6.84 -4.09
N LEU A 83 10.07 6.70 -2.87
CA LEU A 83 10.55 7.48 -1.74
C LEU A 83 12.00 7.15 -1.41
N GLY A 84 12.38 5.87 -1.47
CA GLY A 84 13.75 5.43 -1.31
C GLY A 84 14.71 6.08 -2.32
N LEU A 85 14.36 6.07 -3.61
CA LEU A 85 15.17 6.70 -4.66
C LEU A 85 15.30 8.21 -4.50
N LEU A 86 14.21 8.89 -4.10
CA LEU A 86 14.23 10.34 -3.88
C LEU A 86 15.07 10.74 -2.65
N LEU A 87 15.05 9.94 -1.59
CA LEU A 87 15.74 10.25 -0.34
C LEU A 87 17.21 9.77 -0.31
N LYS A 88 17.56 8.70 -1.03
CA LYS A 88 18.89 8.09 -0.98
C LYS A 88 20.04 9.05 -1.29
N PRO A 89 19.97 9.95 -2.28
CA PRO A 89 21.03 10.93 -2.52
C PRO A 89 21.28 11.87 -1.33
N PHE A 90 20.26 12.09 -0.52
CA PHE A 90 20.31 12.95 0.67
C PHE A 90 20.55 12.17 1.96
N ALA A 91 20.73 10.85 1.90
CA ALA A 91 20.86 10.01 3.09
C ALA A 91 21.90 10.50 4.12
N PRO A 92 23.07 11.08 3.74
CA PRO A 92 24.02 11.63 4.69
C PRO A 92 23.49 12.83 5.50
N LEU A 93 22.48 13.54 4.98
CA LEU A 93 21.86 14.71 5.61
C LEU A 93 20.61 14.37 6.43
N LEU A 94 20.13 13.14 6.29
CA LEU A 94 18.89 12.71 6.95
C LEU A 94 19.19 12.15 8.34
N PRO A 95 18.25 12.30 9.31
CA PRO A 95 18.37 11.70 10.62
C PRO A 95 18.58 10.17 10.53
N VAL A 96 19.57 9.66 11.24
CA VAL A 96 19.82 8.22 11.34
C VAL A 96 18.62 7.54 12.00
N GLY A 97 18.01 6.58 11.31
CA GLY A 97 16.80 5.94 11.80
C GLY A 97 15.57 6.85 11.70
N GLY A 98 15.55 7.82 10.78
CA GLY A 98 14.38 8.62 10.48
C GLY A 98 13.33 7.86 9.69
N GLN A 99 12.04 8.18 9.92
CA GLN A 99 10.90 7.69 9.16
C GLN A 99 10.32 8.77 8.24
N TYR A 100 9.73 8.36 7.12
CA TYR A 100 9.13 9.27 6.14
C TYR A 100 7.72 8.84 5.74
N ILE A 101 7.16 7.86 6.46
CA ILE A 101 5.81 7.30 6.19
C ILE A 101 4.72 8.34 6.49
N GLY A 102 4.88 9.13 7.56
CA GLY A 102 3.93 10.22 7.86
C GLY A 102 3.87 11.26 6.75
N LEU A 103 5.02 11.69 6.21
CA LEU A 103 5.09 12.61 5.07
C LEU A 103 4.51 11.99 3.80
N TRP A 104 4.67 10.68 3.62
CA TRP A 104 4.06 9.96 2.50
C TRP A 104 2.53 9.98 2.57
N TYR A 105 1.93 9.78 3.73
CA TYR A 105 0.47 9.90 3.90
C TYR A 105 -0.05 11.30 3.55
N LEU A 106 0.67 12.34 4.01
CA LEU A 106 0.34 13.71 3.63
C LEU A 106 0.45 13.91 2.11
N ALA A 107 1.54 13.48 1.49
CA ALA A 107 1.72 13.56 0.04
C ALA A 107 0.61 12.82 -0.72
N CYS A 108 0.21 11.63 -0.26
CA CYS A 108 -0.87 10.86 -0.86
C CYS A 108 -2.20 11.62 -0.82
N THR A 109 -2.58 12.24 0.30
CA THR A 109 -3.84 13.00 0.38
C THR A 109 -3.82 14.27 -0.45
N LEU A 110 -2.68 14.99 -0.50
CA LEU A 110 -2.50 16.17 -1.35
C LEU A 110 -2.61 15.83 -2.84
N LEU A 111 -1.92 14.77 -3.29
CA LEU A 111 -1.95 14.31 -4.68
C LEU A 111 -3.34 13.76 -5.04
N HIS A 112 -3.99 13.07 -4.12
CA HIS A 112 -5.34 12.55 -4.33
C HIS A 112 -6.33 13.69 -4.57
N ALA A 113 -6.32 14.72 -3.71
CA ALA A 113 -7.15 15.92 -3.86
C ALA A 113 -6.83 16.66 -5.17
N ALA A 114 -5.55 16.76 -5.56
CA ALA A 114 -5.12 17.41 -6.79
C ALA A 114 -5.67 16.72 -8.05
N PHE A 115 -5.53 15.39 -8.14
CA PHE A 115 -6.07 14.64 -9.29
C PHE A 115 -7.60 14.56 -9.28
N ALA A 116 -8.24 14.45 -8.11
CA ALA A 116 -9.69 14.55 -7.98
C ALA A 116 -10.22 15.89 -8.51
N ALA A 117 -9.59 17.00 -8.12
CA ALA A 117 -9.95 18.33 -8.62
C ALA A 117 -9.69 18.47 -10.14
N ALA A 118 -8.58 17.94 -10.65
CA ALA A 118 -8.26 17.96 -12.07
C ALA A 118 -9.29 17.18 -12.91
N LEU A 119 -9.85 16.10 -12.36
CA LEU A 119 -10.91 15.31 -12.98
C LEU A 119 -12.25 16.05 -13.01
N VAL A 120 -12.67 16.65 -11.88
CA VAL A 120 -14.02 17.20 -11.73
C VAL A 120 -14.16 18.59 -12.32
N ARG A 121 -13.11 19.43 -12.25
CA ARG A 121 -13.18 20.87 -12.60
C ARG A 121 -13.74 21.18 -13.98
N ARG A 122 -13.53 20.31 -14.97
CA ARG A 122 -14.00 20.53 -16.34
C ARG A 122 -15.51 20.30 -16.51
N HIS A 123 -16.13 19.59 -15.57
CA HIS A 123 -17.55 19.22 -15.61
C HIS A 123 -18.40 20.07 -14.68
N ALA A 124 -17.79 20.69 -13.68
CA ALA A 124 -18.50 21.47 -12.69
C ALA A 124 -18.84 22.89 -13.18
N PRO A 125 -20.08 23.39 -12.95
CA PRO A 125 -20.51 24.70 -13.41
C PRO A 125 -19.84 25.84 -12.65
N ASP A 126 -19.42 25.61 -11.41
CA ASP A 126 -18.80 26.61 -10.54
C ASP A 126 -17.72 26.01 -9.63
N ALA A 127 -17.00 26.86 -8.91
CA ALA A 127 -15.89 26.46 -8.05
C ALA A 127 -16.33 25.63 -6.83
N LEU A 128 -17.54 25.88 -6.31
CA LEU A 128 -18.06 25.16 -5.14
C LEU A 128 -18.47 23.73 -5.54
N ALA A 129 -19.15 23.57 -6.66
CA ALA A 129 -19.48 22.26 -7.22
C ALA A 129 -18.21 21.46 -7.53
N ALA A 130 -17.18 22.11 -8.12
CA ALA A 130 -15.89 21.48 -8.38
C ALA A 130 -15.20 21.02 -7.09
N TRP A 131 -15.22 21.84 -6.06
CA TRP A 131 -14.63 21.52 -4.76
C TRP A 131 -15.38 20.36 -4.07
N CYS A 132 -16.71 20.40 -4.03
CA CYS A 132 -17.53 19.33 -3.46
C CYS A 132 -17.31 17.99 -4.18
N GLY A 133 -17.26 18.01 -5.52
CA GLY A 133 -16.98 16.79 -6.30
C GLY A 133 -15.57 16.24 -6.08
N ALA A 134 -14.56 17.12 -5.97
CA ALA A 134 -13.20 16.72 -5.64
C ALA A 134 -13.11 16.15 -4.22
N ALA A 135 -13.80 16.75 -3.25
CA ALA A 135 -13.87 16.27 -1.88
C ALA A 135 -14.52 14.88 -1.81
N LEU A 136 -15.60 14.63 -2.54
CA LEU A 136 -16.24 13.32 -2.62
C LEU A 136 -15.29 12.24 -3.13
N LEU A 137 -14.54 12.51 -4.21
CA LEU A 137 -13.55 11.56 -4.73
C LEU A 137 -12.34 11.40 -3.78
N THR A 138 -12.01 12.41 -2.98
CA THR A 138 -10.93 12.33 -1.99
C THR A 138 -11.36 11.55 -0.74
N LEU A 139 -12.63 11.58 -0.39
CA LEU A 139 -13.21 10.91 0.78
C LEU A 139 -13.70 9.49 0.48
N MET A 140 -13.01 8.78 -0.39
CA MET A 140 -13.28 7.36 -0.69
C MET A 140 -12.87 6.47 0.48
N PRO A 141 -13.78 5.68 1.10
CA PRO A 141 -13.48 4.82 2.25
C PRO A 141 -12.35 3.80 1.99
N ALA A 142 -12.24 3.32 0.74
CA ALA A 142 -11.17 2.41 0.34
C ALA A 142 -9.75 2.99 0.56
N LEU A 143 -9.58 4.31 0.52
CA LEU A 143 -8.32 4.98 0.82
C LEU A 143 -7.96 4.84 2.31
N PHE A 144 -8.89 5.15 3.19
CA PHE A 144 -8.66 5.17 4.65
C PHE A 144 -8.46 3.78 5.23
N ASN A 145 -9.11 2.78 4.65
CA ASN A 145 -8.91 1.37 5.02
C ASN A 145 -7.48 0.86 4.76
N ARG A 146 -6.65 1.63 4.04
CA ARG A 146 -5.25 1.27 3.73
C ARG A 146 -4.22 1.92 4.63
N TYR A 147 -4.60 2.54 5.73
CA TYR A 147 -3.68 3.19 6.67
C TYR A 147 -2.56 2.25 7.20
N GLY A 148 -2.79 0.95 7.26
CA GLY A 148 -1.80 -0.07 7.62
C GLY A 148 -0.74 -0.31 6.54
N HIS A 149 -1.09 -0.08 5.25
CA HIS A 149 -0.23 -0.31 4.10
C HIS A 149 0.10 1.01 3.39
N ALA A 150 1.14 1.70 3.83
CA ALA A 150 1.48 3.04 3.36
C ALA A 150 1.60 3.17 1.83
N SER A 151 2.21 2.19 1.16
CA SER A 151 2.37 2.16 -0.29
C SER A 151 1.02 2.14 -1.04
N LEU A 152 0.00 1.45 -0.48
CA LEU A 152 -1.35 1.36 -1.06
C LEU A 152 -2.20 2.61 -0.85
N CYS A 153 -1.78 3.56 -0.01
CA CYS A 153 -2.42 4.86 0.09
C CYS A 153 -2.18 5.74 -1.14
N ALA A 154 -1.30 5.33 -2.06
CA ALA A 154 -1.07 6.04 -3.32
C ALA A 154 -2.18 5.81 -4.36
N GLN A 155 -3.44 5.72 -3.95
CA GLN A 155 -4.59 5.56 -4.85
C GLN A 155 -4.80 6.77 -5.79
N TRP A 156 -4.11 7.89 -5.55
CA TRP A 156 -4.01 8.99 -6.51
C TRP A 156 -3.46 8.58 -7.88
N LEU A 157 -2.71 7.47 -7.96
CA LEU A 157 -2.25 6.88 -9.22
C LEU A 157 -3.42 6.41 -10.10
N LEU A 158 -4.50 5.91 -9.49
CA LEU A 158 -5.72 5.52 -10.19
C LEU A 158 -6.44 6.74 -10.76
N LEU A 159 -6.51 7.83 -9.99
CA LEU A 159 -7.08 9.09 -10.46
C LEU A 159 -6.19 9.72 -11.55
N TRP A 160 -4.87 9.61 -11.45
CA TRP A 160 -3.96 10.06 -12.50
C TRP A 160 -4.15 9.25 -13.79
N ALA A 161 -4.24 7.92 -13.70
CA ALA A 161 -4.51 7.06 -14.85
C ALA A 161 -5.87 7.38 -15.50
N LEU A 162 -6.92 7.57 -14.69
CA LEU A 162 -8.24 8.00 -15.16
C LEU A 162 -8.17 9.39 -15.83
N TRP A 163 -7.43 10.35 -15.25
CA TRP A 163 -7.22 11.68 -15.82
C TRP A 163 -6.49 11.65 -17.16
N ILE A 164 -5.56 10.70 -17.35
CA ILE A 164 -4.95 10.46 -18.67
C ILE A 164 -5.99 9.89 -19.62
N PHE A 165 -6.72 8.85 -19.19
CA PHE A 165 -7.68 8.12 -20.02
C PHE A 165 -8.79 9.01 -20.55
N ILE A 166 -9.42 9.86 -19.72
CA ILE A 166 -10.57 10.69 -20.11
C ILE A 166 -10.25 11.80 -21.13
N GLU A 167 -8.98 12.14 -21.35
CA GLU A 167 -8.60 13.13 -22.35
C GLU A 167 -7.95 12.44 -23.56
N PRO A 168 -8.59 12.45 -24.75
CA PRO A 168 -8.10 11.71 -25.91
C PRO A 168 -6.65 12.02 -26.31
N ARG A 169 -6.21 13.28 -26.15
CA ARG A 169 -4.84 13.67 -26.49
C ARG A 169 -3.83 13.00 -25.54
N ARG A 170 -4.10 13.04 -24.23
CA ARG A 170 -3.24 12.39 -23.23
C ARG A 170 -3.26 10.88 -23.34
N ALA A 171 -4.44 10.29 -23.57
CA ALA A 171 -4.61 8.85 -23.74
C ALA A 171 -3.85 8.27 -24.93
N ARG A 172 -3.58 9.09 -25.96
CA ARG A 172 -2.79 8.71 -27.14
C ARG A 172 -1.29 8.88 -26.96
N ASP A 173 -0.85 9.68 -25.99
CA ASP A 173 0.54 9.98 -25.75
C ASP A 173 1.18 8.90 -24.88
N PRO A 174 2.14 8.11 -25.39
CA PRO A 174 2.83 7.07 -24.63
C PRO A 174 3.64 7.64 -23.46
N GLY A 175 4.07 8.90 -23.52
CA GLY A 175 4.83 9.54 -22.44
C GLY A 175 4.04 9.66 -21.14
N TRP A 176 2.76 10.02 -21.20
CA TRP A 176 1.91 10.06 -20.00
C TRP A 176 1.72 8.67 -19.37
N TRP A 177 1.53 7.65 -20.21
CA TRP A 177 1.41 6.27 -19.72
C TRP A 177 2.72 5.75 -19.16
N ALA A 178 3.86 6.01 -19.83
CA ALA A 178 5.18 5.65 -19.33
C ALA A 178 5.47 6.28 -17.96
N ALA A 179 5.07 7.54 -17.77
CA ALA A 179 5.25 8.24 -16.50
C ALA A 179 4.41 7.60 -15.37
N VAL A 180 3.08 7.43 -15.58
CA VAL A 180 2.22 6.87 -14.52
C VAL A 180 2.53 5.41 -14.22
N LEU A 181 2.85 4.59 -15.24
CA LEU A 181 3.24 3.19 -15.07
C LEU A 181 4.59 3.07 -14.36
N GLY A 182 5.57 3.90 -14.73
CA GLY A 182 6.87 3.96 -14.07
C GLY A 182 6.76 4.34 -12.60
N VAL A 183 5.98 5.38 -12.29
CA VAL A 183 5.73 5.78 -10.90
C VAL A 183 4.99 4.68 -10.14
N ALA A 184 3.97 4.06 -10.73
CA ALA A 184 3.25 2.96 -10.10
C ALA A 184 4.15 1.74 -9.80
N ALA A 185 5.08 1.42 -10.71
CA ALA A 185 6.09 0.36 -10.51
C ALA A 185 7.05 0.68 -9.36
N LEU A 186 7.35 1.97 -9.12
CA LEU A 186 8.17 2.44 -8.00
C LEU A 186 7.40 2.59 -6.69
N VAL A 187 6.07 2.47 -6.70
CA VAL A 187 5.26 2.57 -5.48
C VAL A 187 4.79 1.19 -5.02
N HIS A 188 4.03 0.46 -5.86
CA HIS A 188 3.48 -0.85 -5.48
C HIS A 188 3.00 -1.64 -6.70
N SER A 189 3.30 -2.95 -6.75
CA SER A 189 2.95 -3.84 -7.87
C SER A 189 1.44 -3.93 -8.15
N TYR A 190 0.59 -3.91 -7.12
CA TYR A 190 -0.86 -3.90 -7.32
C TYR A 190 -1.35 -2.60 -7.96
N LEU A 191 -0.80 -1.44 -7.58
CA LEU A 191 -1.15 -0.17 -8.21
C LEU A 191 -0.67 -0.12 -9.66
N LEU A 192 0.50 -0.69 -9.95
CA LEU A 192 0.96 -0.88 -11.33
C LEU A 192 -0.05 -1.71 -12.14
N LEU A 193 -0.49 -2.85 -11.61
CA LEU A 193 -1.47 -3.72 -12.27
C LEU A 193 -2.80 -2.99 -12.51
N MET A 194 -3.25 -2.21 -11.54
CA MET A 194 -4.48 -1.41 -11.65
C MET A 194 -4.37 -0.29 -12.69
N VAL A 195 -3.22 0.39 -12.77
CA VAL A 195 -2.92 1.41 -13.80
C VAL A 195 -2.86 0.77 -15.19
N LEU A 196 -2.33 -0.46 -15.31
CA LEU A 196 -2.33 -1.23 -16.56
C LEU A 196 -3.76 -1.49 -17.07
N ALA A 197 -4.76 -1.61 -16.21
CA ALA A 197 -6.15 -1.75 -16.64
C ALA A 197 -6.67 -0.50 -17.36
N PHE A 198 -6.28 0.70 -16.93
CA PHE A 198 -6.63 1.94 -17.63
C PHE A 198 -5.87 2.08 -18.95
N TRP A 199 -4.58 1.77 -18.95
CA TRP A 199 -3.76 1.78 -20.16
C TRP A 199 -4.28 0.79 -21.20
N SER A 200 -4.67 -0.44 -20.80
CA SER A 200 -5.23 -1.44 -21.72
C SER A 200 -6.55 -1.00 -22.32
N GLY A 201 -7.42 -0.33 -21.56
CA GLY A 201 -8.65 0.26 -22.08
C GLY A 201 -8.37 1.35 -23.14
N ALA A 202 -7.38 2.21 -22.92
CA ALA A 202 -6.94 3.20 -23.90
C ALA A 202 -6.34 2.54 -25.16
N LEU A 203 -5.60 1.44 -24.99
CA LEU A 203 -5.08 0.66 -26.10
C LEU A 203 -6.19 0.00 -26.91
N LEU A 204 -7.19 -0.61 -26.26
CA LEU A 204 -8.35 -1.23 -26.91
C LEU A 204 -9.16 -0.22 -27.71
N GLU A 205 -9.43 0.97 -27.16
CA GLU A 205 -10.12 2.07 -27.86
C GLU A 205 -9.40 2.41 -29.18
N ARG A 206 -8.06 2.49 -29.16
CA ARG A 206 -7.25 2.80 -30.35
C ARG A 206 -7.20 1.65 -31.35
N LEU A 207 -7.09 0.41 -30.88
CA LEU A 207 -7.07 -0.78 -31.72
C LEU A 207 -8.40 -1.00 -32.45
N ALA A 208 -9.52 -0.57 -31.89
CA ALA A 208 -10.82 -0.59 -32.55
C ALA A 208 -10.89 0.38 -33.75
N SER A 209 -10.09 1.45 -33.74
CA SER A 209 -10.00 2.40 -34.84
C SER A 209 -9.00 1.94 -35.91
N ARG A 210 -9.47 1.67 -37.13
CA ARG A 210 -8.61 1.28 -38.26
C ARG A 210 -7.50 2.30 -38.54
N ARG A 211 -7.77 3.61 -38.32
CA ARG A 211 -6.80 4.69 -38.56
C ARG A 211 -5.69 4.76 -37.52
N GLU A 212 -5.91 4.23 -36.33
CA GLU A 212 -4.97 4.34 -35.19
C GLU A 212 -4.22 3.04 -34.88
N ARG A 213 -4.62 1.89 -35.46
CA ARG A 213 -4.07 0.57 -35.14
C ARG A 213 -2.53 0.51 -35.19
N GLY A 214 -1.92 1.03 -36.27
CA GLY A 214 -0.45 1.03 -36.37
C GLY A 214 0.24 1.87 -35.31
N ARG A 215 -0.34 3.03 -34.98
CA ARG A 215 0.18 3.92 -33.91
C ARG A 215 -0.15 3.40 -32.50
N ALA A 216 -1.19 2.59 -32.34
CA ALA A 216 -1.55 1.99 -31.07
C ALA A 216 -0.45 1.03 -30.58
N LEU A 217 0.20 0.30 -31.50
CA LEU A 217 1.31 -0.59 -31.16
C LEU A 217 2.51 0.17 -30.58
N LEU A 218 2.74 1.42 -31.01
CA LEU A 218 3.76 2.28 -30.39
C LEU A 218 3.43 2.60 -28.92
N GLY A 219 2.15 2.56 -28.55
CA GLY A 219 1.71 2.72 -27.16
C GLY A 219 2.23 1.61 -26.23
N VAL A 220 2.61 0.44 -26.78
CA VAL A 220 3.20 -0.66 -26.00
C VAL A 220 4.58 -0.26 -25.46
N ALA A 221 5.30 0.63 -26.11
CA ALA A 221 6.57 1.15 -25.62
C ALA A 221 6.45 1.86 -24.25
N ALA A 222 5.25 2.34 -23.89
CA ALA A 222 4.99 2.91 -22.56
C ALA A 222 5.21 1.92 -21.40
N LEU A 223 5.20 0.60 -21.67
CA LEU A 223 5.46 -0.43 -20.67
C LEU A 223 6.96 -0.58 -20.32
N VAL A 224 7.86 -0.12 -21.19
CA VAL A 224 9.31 -0.34 -21.05
C VAL A 224 9.85 0.18 -19.71
N PRO A 225 9.58 1.43 -19.26
CA PRO A 225 10.08 1.91 -17.98
C PRO A 225 9.59 1.06 -16.80
N ALA A 226 8.31 0.70 -16.77
CA ALA A 226 7.76 -0.14 -15.71
C ALA A 226 8.38 -1.55 -15.72
N ALA A 227 8.58 -2.15 -16.88
CA ALA A 227 9.23 -3.46 -17.01
C ALA A 227 10.70 -3.43 -16.53
N LEU A 228 11.46 -2.38 -16.88
CA LEU A 228 12.83 -2.20 -16.40
C LEU A 228 12.89 -2.01 -14.87
N ILE A 229 11.97 -1.24 -14.30
CA ILE A 229 11.86 -1.04 -12.85
C ILE A 229 11.53 -2.37 -12.17
N MET A 230 10.55 -3.13 -12.68
CA MET A 230 10.20 -4.44 -12.11
C MET A 230 11.35 -5.45 -12.22
N ALA A 231 12.11 -5.41 -13.33
CA ALA A 231 13.34 -6.22 -13.46
C ALA A 231 14.40 -5.81 -12.41
N ALA A 232 14.59 -4.51 -12.17
CA ALA A 232 15.50 -4.01 -11.15
C ALA A 232 15.10 -4.42 -9.72
N HIS A 233 13.81 -4.59 -9.46
CA HIS A 233 13.30 -5.20 -8.22
C HIS A 233 13.54 -6.72 -8.14
N GLY A 234 13.94 -7.35 -9.23
CA GLY A 234 14.10 -8.81 -9.32
C GLY A 234 12.78 -9.55 -9.50
N ALA A 235 11.71 -8.88 -9.96
CA ALA A 235 10.40 -9.51 -10.18
C ALA A 235 10.46 -10.69 -11.16
N PHE A 236 11.44 -10.69 -12.07
CA PHE A 236 11.68 -11.75 -13.06
C PHE A 236 12.91 -12.60 -12.71
N GLY A 237 13.51 -12.43 -11.54
CA GLY A 237 14.84 -12.93 -11.18
C GLY A 237 14.90 -14.31 -10.55
N GLY A 238 13.86 -15.13 -10.61
CA GLY A 238 13.90 -16.50 -10.10
C GLY A 238 12.61 -16.96 -9.44
N PRO A 239 12.55 -18.22 -8.99
CA PRO A 239 11.40 -18.77 -8.30
C PRO A 239 11.27 -18.17 -6.89
N TYR A 240 10.09 -17.71 -6.57
CA TYR A 240 9.67 -17.31 -5.23
C TYR A 240 8.87 -18.43 -4.56
N ALA A 241 8.93 -18.51 -3.24
CA ALA A 241 8.10 -19.41 -2.48
C ALA A 241 6.62 -19.07 -2.68
N ALA A 242 5.83 -20.05 -3.11
CA ALA A 242 4.38 -19.91 -3.24
C ALA A 242 3.75 -19.80 -1.85
N THR A 243 2.72 -18.99 -1.74
CA THR A 243 1.96 -18.82 -0.49
C THR A 243 0.71 -19.68 -0.47
N HIS A 244 0.22 -20.11 -1.64
CA HIS A 244 -1.01 -20.89 -1.84
C HIS A 244 -2.24 -20.22 -1.17
N THR A 245 -2.28 -18.90 -1.20
CA THR A 245 -3.33 -18.11 -0.52
C THR A 245 -4.22 -17.33 -1.49
N TYR A 246 -4.20 -17.62 -2.78
CA TYR A 246 -5.18 -17.04 -3.71
C TYR A 246 -6.61 -17.42 -3.29
N GLY A 247 -7.51 -16.45 -3.27
CA GLY A 247 -8.88 -16.61 -2.78
C GLY A 247 -9.07 -16.35 -1.28
N ALA A 248 -7.98 -16.19 -0.50
CA ALA A 248 -8.08 -15.86 0.92
C ALA A 248 -8.50 -14.40 1.21
N PHE A 249 -8.41 -13.52 0.22
CA PHE A 249 -8.71 -12.09 0.36
C PHE A 249 -9.63 -11.61 -0.79
N PRO A 250 -10.85 -12.15 -0.92
CA PRO A 250 -11.75 -11.81 -2.00
C PRO A 250 -12.41 -10.46 -1.77
N ALA A 251 -13.07 -9.93 -2.83
CA ALA A 251 -14.09 -8.92 -2.70
C ALA A 251 -15.46 -9.59 -2.59
N ALA A 252 -16.30 -9.15 -1.65
CA ALA A 252 -17.68 -9.59 -1.58
C ALA A 252 -18.53 -8.94 -2.67
N LEU A 253 -19.61 -9.59 -3.09
CA LEU A 253 -20.52 -9.07 -4.12
C LEU A 253 -21.28 -7.83 -3.65
N ASP A 254 -21.45 -7.66 -2.34
CA ASP A 254 -22.06 -6.50 -1.69
C ASP A 254 -21.04 -5.40 -1.28
N ALA A 255 -19.78 -5.54 -1.65
CA ALA A 255 -18.67 -4.70 -1.18
C ALA A 255 -18.87 -3.19 -1.45
N TRP A 256 -19.62 -2.78 -2.50
CA TRP A 256 -19.80 -1.37 -2.85
C TRP A 256 -20.76 -0.60 -1.92
N TRP A 257 -21.68 -1.31 -1.24
CA TRP A 257 -22.62 -0.69 -0.29
C TRP A 257 -22.51 -1.25 1.12
N ASN A 258 -21.71 -2.29 1.32
CA ASN A 258 -21.44 -2.87 2.63
C ASN A 258 -20.17 -2.23 3.22
N PRO A 259 -20.26 -1.51 4.34
CA PRO A 259 -19.10 -0.93 5.02
C PRO A 259 -18.21 -1.96 5.72
N ALA A 260 -18.61 -3.24 5.78
CA ALA A 260 -17.89 -4.36 6.38
C ALA A 260 -17.72 -4.32 7.91
N ASN A 261 -17.69 -3.13 8.48
CA ASN A 261 -17.49 -2.91 9.91
C ASN A 261 -18.49 -1.83 10.37
N PRO A 262 -19.24 -2.06 11.47
CA PRO A 262 -20.15 -1.06 12.03
C PRO A 262 -19.45 0.26 12.40
N ASP A 263 -18.15 0.20 12.75
CA ASP A 263 -17.37 1.39 13.06
C ASP A 263 -16.95 2.22 11.81
N PHE A 264 -17.32 1.77 10.60
CA PHE A 264 -16.96 2.46 9.35
C PHE A 264 -18.09 3.31 8.78
N THR A 265 -19.26 3.28 9.36
CA THR A 265 -20.46 3.98 8.90
C THR A 265 -21.28 4.49 10.07
N ALA A 266 -21.90 5.66 9.90
CA ALA A 266 -22.90 6.17 10.82
C ALA A 266 -24.34 5.86 10.37
N LEU A 267 -24.54 5.50 9.08
CA LEU A 267 -25.87 5.52 8.46
C LEU A 267 -26.32 4.17 7.91
N LEU A 268 -25.38 3.29 7.48
CA LEU A 268 -25.75 2.07 6.75
C LEU A 268 -25.49 0.81 7.59
N PRO A 269 -26.30 -0.23 7.39
CA PRO A 269 -26.03 -1.51 8.04
C PRO A 269 -24.74 -2.14 7.48
N SER A 270 -23.99 -2.83 8.32
CA SER A 270 -22.79 -3.54 7.96
C SER A 270 -22.96 -5.05 8.09
N SER A 271 -22.25 -5.79 7.25
CA SER A 271 -22.11 -7.24 7.34
C SER A 271 -20.63 -7.61 7.21
N PRO A 272 -20.13 -8.66 7.85
CA PRO A 272 -18.77 -9.12 7.66
C PRO A 272 -18.47 -9.39 6.16
N MET A 273 -17.23 -9.16 5.73
CA MET A 273 -16.76 -9.50 4.37
C MET A 273 -15.97 -10.81 4.34
N GLY A 274 -16.29 -11.77 5.19
CA GLY A 274 -15.65 -13.06 5.29
C GLY A 274 -15.47 -13.51 6.73
N THR A 275 -15.32 -14.82 6.93
CA THR A 275 -15.35 -15.48 8.24
C THR A 275 -14.03 -15.35 9.02
N GLU A 276 -12.91 -15.05 8.38
CA GLU A 276 -11.57 -15.08 9.00
C GLU A 276 -10.91 -13.70 9.18
N GLY A 277 -11.69 -12.60 9.14
CA GLY A 277 -11.16 -11.24 9.27
C GLY A 277 -10.31 -10.79 8.08
N ARG A 278 -10.31 -11.52 6.96
CA ARG A 278 -9.49 -11.23 5.76
C ARG A 278 -10.23 -10.39 4.71
N GLY A 279 -11.52 -10.11 4.92
CA GLY A 279 -12.35 -9.35 3.99
C GLY A 279 -11.98 -7.86 3.85
N PHE A 280 -11.14 -7.33 4.77
CA PHE A 280 -10.70 -5.92 4.72
C PHE A 280 -9.99 -5.55 3.41
N GLU A 281 -9.38 -6.51 2.73
CA GLU A 281 -8.73 -6.29 1.43
C GLU A 281 -9.73 -6.00 0.31
N GLY A 282 -10.92 -6.54 0.42
CA GLY A 282 -12.01 -6.40 -0.55
C GLY A 282 -12.92 -5.20 -0.33
N LEU A 283 -12.63 -4.29 0.62
CA LEU A 283 -13.47 -3.12 0.89
C LEU A 283 -13.56 -2.20 -0.34
N GLN A 284 -14.78 -1.99 -0.83
CA GLN A 284 -15.11 -1.12 -1.97
C GLN A 284 -16.16 -0.07 -1.61
N TYR A 285 -16.55 0.01 -0.35
CA TYR A 285 -17.61 0.86 0.14
C TYR A 285 -17.51 2.29 -0.40
N PHE A 286 -18.60 2.78 -1.01
CA PHE A 286 -18.63 4.12 -1.55
C PHE A 286 -18.80 5.20 -0.46
N GLY A 287 -19.43 4.86 0.65
CA GLY A 287 -20.03 5.83 1.56
C GLY A 287 -21.41 6.29 1.07
N ALA A 288 -22.26 6.73 1.99
CA ALA A 288 -23.66 7.02 1.70
C ALA A 288 -23.82 8.15 0.67
N GLY A 289 -22.94 9.16 0.68
CA GLY A 289 -23.01 10.28 -0.26
C GLY A 289 -22.71 9.88 -1.70
N LEU A 290 -21.62 9.15 -1.93
CA LEU A 290 -21.29 8.64 -3.26
C LEU A 290 -22.29 7.58 -3.71
N LEU A 291 -22.76 6.72 -2.80
CA LEU A 291 -23.79 5.72 -3.12
C LEU A 291 -25.08 6.40 -3.63
N ALA A 292 -25.51 7.49 -2.99
CA ALA A 292 -26.65 8.26 -3.46
C ALA A 292 -26.44 8.82 -4.88
N LEU A 293 -25.22 9.29 -5.20
CA LEU A 293 -24.89 9.76 -6.55
C LEU A 293 -24.83 8.60 -7.58
N VAL A 294 -24.34 7.42 -7.19
CA VAL A 294 -24.32 6.22 -8.04
C VAL A 294 -25.76 5.79 -8.35
N LEU A 295 -26.66 5.79 -7.38
CA LEU A 295 -28.08 5.51 -7.59
C LEU A 295 -28.74 6.56 -8.49
N LEU A 296 -28.40 7.85 -8.32
CA LEU A 296 -28.87 8.92 -9.20
C LEU A 296 -28.37 8.73 -10.64
N LEU A 297 -27.11 8.34 -10.84
CA LEU A 297 -26.55 8.02 -12.15
C LEU A 297 -27.33 6.85 -12.80
N ALA A 298 -27.54 5.77 -12.07
CA ALA A 298 -28.30 4.60 -12.54
C ALA A 298 -29.72 5.00 -12.94
N PHE A 299 -30.42 5.76 -12.10
CA PHE A 299 -31.77 6.27 -12.40
C PHE A 299 -31.81 7.14 -13.65
N ARG A 300 -30.89 8.11 -13.80
CA ARG A 300 -30.85 8.99 -14.98
C ARG A 300 -30.52 8.22 -16.27
N THR A 301 -29.66 7.24 -16.17
CA THR A 301 -29.30 6.37 -17.30
C THR A 301 -30.50 5.52 -17.72
N ALA A 302 -31.17 4.87 -16.78
CA ALA A 302 -32.34 4.02 -17.04
C ALA A 302 -33.54 4.81 -17.62
N THR A 303 -33.73 6.07 -17.18
CA THR A 303 -34.83 6.93 -17.66
C THR A 303 -34.45 7.79 -18.88
N GLY A 304 -33.25 7.63 -19.43
CA GLY A 304 -32.79 8.43 -20.59
C GLY A 304 -32.56 9.92 -20.29
N ARG A 305 -32.56 10.32 -19.01
CA ARG A 305 -32.43 11.73 -18.56
C ARG A 305 -30.98 12.19 -18.40
N LEU A 306 -30.01 11.39 -18.83
CA LEU A 306 -28.62 11.77 -18.82
C LEU A 306 -28.32 12.74 -19.96
N GLU A 307 -27.66 13.85 -19.68
CA GLU A 307 -27.26 14.85 -20.67
C GLU A 307 -26.27 14.30 -21.69
N ALA A 308 -26.12 14.96 -22.84
CA ALA A 308 -25.33 14.45 -23.98
C ALA A 308 -23.84 14.31 -23.65
N GLU A 309 -23.26 15.32 -22.96
CA GLU A 309 -21.83 15.34 -22.61
C GLU A 309 -21.43 14.21 -21.63
N PRO A 310 -22.07 14.08 -20.45
CA PRO A 310 -21.81 12.94 -19.56
C PRO A 310 -22.07 11.60 -20.24
N ARG A 311 -23.08 11.51 -21.10
CA ARG A 311 -23.37 10.28 -21.86
C ARG A 311 -22.23 9.89 -22.79
N ALA A 312 -21.61 10.85 -23.48
CA ALA A 312 -20.46 10.61 -24.36
C ALA A 312 -19.25 10.13 -23.56
N GLU A 313 -18.99 10.74 -22.39
CA GLU A 313 -17.90 10.32 -21.51
C GLU A 313 -18.12 8.93 -20.94
N LEU A 314 -19.34 8.61 -20.47
CA LEU A 314 -19.69 7.28 -19.99
C LEU A 314 -19.50 6.20 -21.06
N ARG A 315 -19.87 6.49 -22.32
CA ARG A 315 -19.63 5.56 -23.44
C ARG A 315 -18.14 5.29 -23.63
N ARG A 316 -17.29 6.29 -23.42
CA ARG A 316 -15.85 6.11 -23.52
C ARG A 316 -15.31 5.25 -22.38
N LEU A 317 -15.81 5.43 -21.15
CA LEU A 317 -15.44 4.60 -20.00
C LEU A 317 -15.74 3.11 -20.22
N LEU A 318 -16.67 2.75 -21.14
CA LEU A 318 -16.95 1.35 -21.46
C LEU A 318 -15.74 0.62 -22.07
N TRP A 319 -14.75 1.32 -22.63
CA TRP A 319 -13.50 0.68 -23.07
C TRP A 319 -12.66 0.11 -21.92
N LEU A 320 -12.93 0.53 -20.68
CA LEU A 320 -12.31 -0.04 -19.47
C LEU A 320 -13.00 -1.35 -19.03
N ALA A 321 -14.22 -1.60 -19.50
CA ALA A 321 -15.03 -2.74 -19.04
C ALA A 321 -14.34 -4.11 -19.21
N PRO A 322 -13.64 -4.44 -20.32
CA PRO A 322 -12.99 -5.75 -20.45
C PRO A 322 -11.97 -6.00 -19.35
N SER A 323 -11.11 -5.02 -19.03
CA SER A 323 -10.09 -5.14 -17.97
C SER A 323 -10.71 -5.15 -16.58
N PHE A 324 -11.75 -4.34 -16.35
CA PHE A 324 -12.45 -4.29 -15.06
C PHE A 324 -13.25 -5.57 -14.79
N LEU A 325 -13.85 -6.18 -15.81
CA LEU A 325 -14.52 -7.48 -15.69
C LEU A 325 -13.51 -8.60 -15.37
N LEU A 326 -12.34 -8.60 -16.03
CA LEU A 326 -11.28 -9.54 -15.69
C LEU A 326 -10.83 -9.35 -14.22
N PHE A 327 -10.64 -8.12 -13.79
CA PHE A 327 -10.26 -7.82 -12.41
C PHE A 327 -11.36 -8.20 -11.42
N ALA A 328 -12.62 -8.01 -11.75
CA ALA A 328 -13.75 -8.42 -10.92
C ALA A 328 -13.79 -9.95 -10.75
N LEU A 329 -13.60 -10.71 -11.82
CA LEU A 329 -13.53 -12.17 -11.75
C LEU A 329 -12.40 -12.65 -10.85
N VAL A 330 -11.21 -12.04 -10.97
CA VAL A 330 -10.05 -12.37 -10.12
C VAL A 330 -10.29 -11.93 -8.68
N ALA A 331 -10.91 -10.75 -8.46
CA ALA A 331 -11.16 -10.17 -7.14
C ALA A 331 -12.19 -10.94 -6.33
N ILE A 332 -13.26 -11.41 -6.97
CA ILE A 332 -14.32 -12.22 -6.34
C ILE A 332 -13.77 -13.59 -5.94
N GLY A 333 -12.83 -14.11 -6.74
CA GLY A 333 -12.15 -15.37 -6.45
C GLY A 333 -13.06 -16.61 -6.61
N PRO A 334 -12.58 -17.79 -6.14
CA PRO A 334 -13.27 -19.07 -6.34
C PRO A 334 -14.49 -19.28 -5.44
N ALA A 335 -14.66 -18.47 -4.39
CA ALA A 335 -15.78 -18.55 -3.46
C ALA A 335 -16.44 -17.16 -3.30
N PRO A 336 -17.36 -16.79 -4.22
CA PRO A 336 -18.06 -15.51 -4.15
C PRO A 336 -18.78 -15.34 -2.82
N LEU A 337 -18.52 -14.22 -2.13
CA LEU A 337 -19.12 -13.91 -0.84
C LEU A 337 -20.31 -12.97 -0.99
N TRP A 338 -21.35 -13.24 -0.20
CA TRP A 338 -22.48 -12.34 0.01
C TRP A 338 -22.76 -12.23 1.51
N ARG A 339 -22.69 -11.01 2.05
CA ARG A 339 -22.87 -10.75 3.49
C ARG A 339 -21.99 -11.63 4.40
N GLY A 340 -20.77 -11.90 3.94
CA GLY A 340 -19.78 -12.70 4.66
C GLY A 340 -19.83 -14.20 4.43
N GLU A 341 -20.90 -14.72 3.80
CA GLU A 341 -21.08 -16.15 3.54
C GLU A 341 -20.76 -16.50 2.07
N PRO A 342 -20.08 -17.63 1.81
CA PRO A 342 -19.86 -18.09 0.45
C PRO A 342 -21.16 -18.60 -0.17
N LEU A 343 -21.49 -18.12 -1.36
CA LEU A 343 -22.65 -18.61 -2.11
C LEU A 343 -22.40 -20.02 -2.68
N PHE A 344 -21.19 -20.24 -3.16
CA PHE A 344 -20.69 -21.53 -3.67
C PHE A 344 -19.17 -21.49 -3.69
N ALA A 345 -18.54 -22.66 -3.90
CA ALA A 345 -17.09 -22.76 -4.06
C ALA A 345 -16.76 -23.49 -5.37
N LEU A 346 -15.89 -22.89 -6.17
CA LEU A 346 -15.35 -23.47 -7.39
C LEU A 346 -14.00 -24.11 -7.12
N HIS A 347 -13.81 -25.34 -7.56
CA HIS A 347 -12.53 -26.00 -7.53
C HIS A 347 -11.70 -25.58 -8.77
N LEU A 348 -10.75 -24.68 -8.55
CA LEU A 348 -9.85 -24.25 -9.63
C LEU A 348 -8.68 -25.23 -9.76
N PRO A 349 -8.20 -25.50 -11.00
CA PRO A 349 -6.97 -26.26 -11.20
C PRO A 349 -5.78 -25.65 -10.46
N ALA A 350 -4.91 -26.47 -9.85
CA ALA A 350 -3.74 -26.01 -9.11
C ALA A 350 -2.84 -25.04 -9.92
N ARG A 351 -2.64 -25.35 -11.21
CA ARG A 351 -1.87 -24.46 -12.11
C ARG A 351 -2.44 -23.04 -12.20
N LEU A 352 -3.76 -22.88 -12.13
CA LEU A 352 -4.40 -21.56 -12.18
C LEU A 352 -4.27 -20.85 -10.83
N THR A 353 -4.47 -21.54 -9.71
CA THR A 353 -4.28 -20.97 -8.38
C THR A 353 -2.85 -20.54 -8.15
N ASP A 354 -1.87 -21.34 -8.60
CA ASP A 354 -0.44 -21.00 -8.51
C ASP A 354 -0.08 -19.80 -9.40
N ALA A 355 -0.66 -19.70 -10.59
CA ALA A 355 -0.46 -18.55 -11.47
C ALA A 355 -1.07 -17.25 -10.89
N LEU A 356 -2.14 -17.36 -10.08
CA LEU A 356 -2.81 -16.23 -9.42
C LEU A 356 -2.25 -15.94 -8.02
N ASP A 357 -1.39 -16.79 -7.44
CA ASP A 357 -0.79 -16.57 -6.12
C ASP A 357 -0.03 -15.22 -6.00
N PRO A 358 0.62 -14.67 -7.05
CA PRO A 358 1.17 -13.31 -7.01
C PRO A 358 0.15 -12.21 -6.72
N VAL A 359 -1.12 -12.42 -7.02
CA VAL A 359 -2.22 -11.48 -6.79
C VAL A 359 -3.19 -11.97 -5.71
N ARG A 360 -2.69 -12.66 -4.69
CA ARG A 360 -3.48 -13.27 -3.59
C ARG A 360 -4.46 -12.32 -2.89
N ALA A 361 -4.06 -11.05 -2.69
CA ALA A 361 -4.93 -10.02 -2.13
C ALA A 361 -5.80 -9.39 -3.24
N ALA A 362 -6.56 -10.24 -3.92
CA ALA A 362 -7.24 -9.94 -5.16
C ALA A 362 -8.41 -8.94 -5.00
N GLY A 363 -9.05 -8.89 -3.83
CA GLY A 363 -10.21 -8.05 -3.57
C GLY A 363 -9.99 -6.58 -3.91
N ARG A 364 -8.75 -6.08 -3.74
CA ARG A 364 -8.37 -4.69 -4.06
C ARG A 364 -8.36 -4.38 -5.57
N LEU A 365 -8.36 -5.39 -6.45
CA LEU A 365 -8.38 -5.18 -7.90
C LEU A 365 -9.67 -4.52 -8.41
N LEU A 366 -10.71 -4.42 -7.58
CA LEU A 366 -11.92 -3.65 -7.90
C LEU A 366 -11.75 -2.13 -7.77
N TRP A 367 -10.70 -1.61 -7.12
CA TRP A 367 -10.54 -0.17 -6.94
C TRP A 367 -10.60 0.65 -8.24
N PRO A 368 -10.00 0.24 -9.38
CA PRO A 368 -10.14 0.98 -10.64
C PRO A 368 -11.60 1.16 -11.07
N ALA A 369 -12.42 0.12 -10.96
CA ALA A 369 -13.84 0.18 -11.25
C ALA A 369 -14.58 1.08 -10.25
N THR A 370 -14.30 0.94 -8.95
CA THR A 370 -14.89 1.74 -7.87
C THR A 370 -14.64 3.24 -8.09
N TYR A 371 -13.39 3.64 -8.34
CA TYR A 371 -13.04 5.04 -8.63
C TYR A 371 -13.66 5.55 -9.93
N THR A 372 -13.74 4.72 -10.96
CA THR A 372 -14.34 5.09 -12.24
C THR A 372 -15.86 5.28 -12.11
N ILE A 373 -16.54 4.42 -11.36
CA ILE A 373 -17.99 4.55 -11.08
C ILE A 373 -18.25 5.80 -10.23
N ALA A 374 -17.46 6.05 -9.18
CA ALA A 374 -17.56 7.25 -8.36
C ALA A 374 -17.36 8.53 -9.20
N PHE A 375 -16.34 8.55 -10.06
CA PHE A 375 -16.12 9.66 -11.00
C PHE A 375 -17.31 9.88 -11.94
N ALA A 376 -17.84 8.81 -12.55
CA ALA A 376 -18.99 8.89 -13.43
C ALA A 376 -20.23 9.45 -12.73
N ALA A 377 -20.46 9.05 -11.45
CA ALA A 377 -21.57 9.55 -10.63
C ALA A 377 -21.42 11.04 -10.30
N VAL A 378 -20.19 11.47 -9.93
CA VAL A 378 -19.87 12.88 -9.68
C VAL A 378 -20.05 13.73 -10.94
N VAL A 379 -19.59 13.26 -12.12
CA VAL A 379 -19.76 13.95 -13.39
C VAL A 379 -21.24 14.09 -13.76
N ALA A 380 -22.03 13.03 -13.61
CA ALA A 380 -23.47 13.08 -13.88
C ALA A 380 -24.22 14.06 -12.96
N ALA A 381 -23.77 14.21 -11.71
CA ALA A 381 -24.30 15.22 -10.79
C ALA A 381 -23.83 16.64 -11.16
N ALA A 382 -22.54 16.80 -11.50
CA ALA A 382 -21.92 18.06 -11.87
C ALA A 382 -22.53 18.70 -13.14
N SER A 383 -23.00 17.87 -14.08
CA SER A 383 -23.66 18.34 -15.31
C SER A 383 -25.11 18.78 -15.11
N SER A 384 -25.66 18.63 -13.89
CA SER A 384 -27.05 19.02 -13.60
C SER A 384 -27.19 20.53 -13.34
N ALA A 385 -28.36 21.10 -13.67
CA ALA A 385 -28.71 22.47 -13.27
C ALA A 385 -28.64 22.70 -11.74
N ARG A 386 -28.73 21.63 -10.94
CA ARG A 386 -28.62 21.68 -9.47
C ARG A 386 -27.31 21.07 -8.96
N ALA A 387 -26.24 21.16 -9.74
CA ALA A 387 -24.95 20.51 -9.44
C ALA A 387 -24.43 20.80 -8.04
N THR A 388 -24.38 22.09 -7.66
CA THR A 388 -23.86 22.52 -6.36
C THR A 388 -24.69 21.96 -5.19
N LEU A 389 -26.02 21.91 -5.33
CA LEU A 389 -26.91 21.33 -4.32
C LEU A 389 -26.71 19.80 -4.21
N LEU A 390 -26.65 19.09 -5.33
CA LEU A 390 -26.49 17.64 -5.37
C LEU A 390 -25.12 17.21 -4.81
N LEU A 391 -24.04 17.87 -5.26
CA LEU A 391 -22.69 17.57 -4.81
C LEU A 391 -22.45 17.98 -3.36
N GLY A 392 -22.99 19.14 -2.95
CA GLY A 392 -22.90 19.61 -1.55
C GLY A 392 -23.69 18.73 -0.59
N GLY A 393 -24.92 18.33 -0.96
CA GLY A 393 -25.74 17.42 -0.19
C GLY A 393 -25.10 16.01 -0.08
N ALA A 394 -24.58 15.49 -1.20
CA ALA A 394 -23.84 14.22 -1.20
C ALA A 394 -22.57 14.29 -0.34
N LEU A 395 -21.84 15.42 -0.38
CA LEU A 395 -20.64 15.61 0.45
C LEU A 395 -20.99 15.63 1.95
N ALA A 396 -22.04 16.35 2.32
CA ALA A 396 -22.51 16.36 3.71
C ALA A 396 -22.89 14.97 4.19
N LEU A 397 -23.65 14.21 3.38
CA LEU A 397 -24.03 12.84 3.65
C LEU A 397 -22.79 11.92 3.76
N GLN A 398 -21.82 12.09 2.88
CA GLN A 398 -20.54 11.33 2.89
C GLN A 398 -19.77 11.57 4.18
N VAL A 399 -19.59 12.84 4.56
CA VAL A 399 -18.83 13.20 5.77
C VAL A 399 -19.49 12.65 7.02
N VAL A 400 -20.82 12.77 7.13
CA VAL A 400 -21.56 12.22 8.28
C VAL A 400 -21.40 10.70 8.33
N ASP A 401 -21.55 10.03 7.20
CA ASP A 401 -21.52 8.57 7.13
C ASP A 401 -20.17 7.98 7.51
N ILE A 402 -19.08 8.51 6.94
CA ILE A 402 -17.72 7.98 7.16
C ILE A 402 -16.99 8.57 8.37
N ALA A 403 -17.62 9.48 9.12
CA ALA A 403 -17.01 10.10 10.30
C ALA A 403 -16.49 9.08 11.33
N PRO A 404 -17.23 7.99 11.65
CA PRO A 404 -16.72 6.95 12.54
C PRO A 404 -15.44 6.29 12.01
N MET A 405 -15.38 5.98 10.71
CA MET A 405 -14.20 5.39 10.08
C MET A 405 -12.98 6.30 10.20
N LEU A 406 -13.15 7.59 9.88
CA LEU A 406 -12.08 8.57 10.01
C LEU A 406 -11.59 8.68 11.46
N ALA A 407 -12.52 8.69 12.42
CA ALA A 407 -12.20 8.72 13.85
C ALA A 407 -11.47 7.45 14.30
N ALA A 408 -11.89 6.27 13.86
CA ALA A 408 -11.25 5.00 14.18
C ALA A 408 -9.80 4.94 13.64
N VAL A 409 -9.58 5.33 12.38
CA VAL A 409 -8.24 5.38 11.79
C VAL A 409 -7.37 6.44 12.48
N ARG A 410 -7.93 7.63 12.75
CA ARG A 410 -7.23 8.68 13.48
C ARG A 410 -6.85 8.24 14.90
N HIS A 411 -7.67 7.43 15.54
CA HIS A 411 -7.37 6.84 16.84
C HIS A 411 -6.13 5.94 16.78
N GLN A 412 -5.95 5.16 15.72
CA GLN A 412 -4.76 4.33 15.53
C GLN A 412 -3.46 5.17 15.47
N SER A 413 -3.51 6.39 14.92
CA SER A 413 -2.37 7.29 14.87
C SER A 413 -2.03 7.95 16.23
N ARG A 414 -2.82 7.74 17.30
CA ARG A 414 -2.49 8.20 18.68
C ARG A 414 -1.18 7.63 19.21
N ARG A 415 -0.77 6.48 18.73
CA ARG A 415 0.55 5.93 19.09
C ARG A 415 1.69 6.88 18.75
N ALA A 416 1.52 7.76 17.78
CA ALA A 416 2.50 8.79 17.44
C ALA A 416 2.57 9.95 18.47
N ASP A 417 1.65 10.04 19.41
CA ASP A 417 1.71 11.00 20.53
C ASP A 417 2.62 10.49 21.66
N ASP A 418 2.96 9.19 21.66
CA ASP A 418 3.92 8.61 22.59
C ASP A 418 5.34 8.78 22.04
N PRO A 419 6.22 9.50 22.72
CA PRO A 419 7.58 9.73 22.27
C PRO A 419 8.49 8.50 22.37
N ARG A 420 8.05 7.42 23.03
CA ARG A 420 8.87 6.22 23.24
C ARG A 420 9.11 5.51 21.90
N LEU A 421 10.40 5.34 21.60
CA LEU A 421 10.82 4.63 20.38
C LEU A 421 10.57 3.13 20.49
N PHE A 422 10.79 2.56 21.67
CA PHE A 422 10.68 1.12 21.92
C PHE A 422 9.80 0.87 23.15
N THR A 423 8.78 0.07 22.99
CA THR A 423 7.84 -0.26 24.06
C THR A 423 8.02 -1.69 24.57
N ARG A 424 8.31 -2.64 23.68
CA ARG A 424 8.51 -4.06 23.99
C ARG A 424 9.94 -4.38 24.42
N THR A 425 10.90 -3.59 23.95
CA THR A 425 12.34 -3.75 24.23
C THR A 425 12.94 -2.45 24.78
N ALA A 426 12.28 -1.82 25.75
CA ALA A 426 12.63 -0.49 26.27
C ALA A 426 14.01 -0.42 26.95
N ASP A 427 14.51 -1.52 27.48
CA ASP A 427 15.79 -1.57 28.17
C ASP A 427 16.97 -1.21 27.23
N PRO A 428 17.83 -0.25 27.60
CA PRO A 428 18.97 0.18 26.78
C PRO A 428 19.99 -0.94 26.48
N ARG A 429 20.05 -1.98 27.29
CA ARG A 429 20.91 -3.16 27.04
C ARG A 429 20.61 -3.84 25.70
N TRP A 430 19.40 -3.72 25.19
CA TRP A 430 19.09 -4.22 23.85
C TRP A 430 19.93 -3.58 22.75
N THR A 431 20.22 -2.27 22.88
CA THR A 431 21.07 -1.58 21.90
C THR A 431 22.51 -2.10 21.96
N GLU A 432 23.05 -2.35 23.16
CA GLU A 432 24.37 -2.94 23.34
C GLU A 432 24.45 -4.36 22.75
N LEU A 433 23.46 -5.22 23.09
CA LEU A 433 23.38 -6.60 22.59
C LEU A 433 23.37 -6.65 21.04
N VAL A 434 22.56 -5.81 20.42
CA VAL A 434 22.47 -5.73 18.96
C VAL A 434 23.78 -5.20 18.36
N THR A 435 24.37 -4.17 18.95
CA THR A 435 25.63 -3.57 18.46
C THR A 435 26.81 -4.54 18.52
N ARG A 436 26.86 -5.39 19.53
CA ARG A 436 27.91 -6.42 19.70
C ARG A 436 27.71 -7.64 18.81
N ALA A 437 26.50 -7.86 18.30
CA ALA A 437 26.18 -9.01 17.45
C ALA A 437 26.72 -8.83 16.02
N GLY A 438 27.15 -9.92 15.39
CA GLY A 438 27.48 -9.98 13.96
C GLY A 438 26.24 -10.01 13.09
N ALA A 439 25.15 -10.59 13.59
CA ALA A 439 23.83 -10.61 12.97
C ALA A 439 22.75 -10.90 14.02
N VAL A 440 21.51 -10.52 13.71
CA VAL A 440 20.33 -10.88 14.50
C VAL A 440 19.58 -12.01 13.81
N GLN A 441 19.21 -13.04 14.58
CA GLN A 441 18.36 -14.15 14.13
C GLN A 441 17.14 -14.27 15.04
N PHE A 442 15.95 -14.36 14.45
CA PHE A 442 14.69 -14.59 15.16
C PHE A 442 14.30 -16.06 15.11
N GLU A 443 13.86 -16.62 16.26
CA GLU A 443 13.38 -17.98 16.35
C GLU A 443 12.03 -18.08 17.10
N PRO A 444 11.01 -18.65 16.51
CA PRO A 444 10.95 -19.15 15.14
C PRO A 444 11.01 -18.01 14.11
N ALA A 445 11.51 -18.27 12.91
CA ALA A 445 11.50 -17.33 11.79
C ALA A 445 10.06 -17.19 11.22
N ARG A 446 9.16 -16.65 12.05
CA ARG A 446 7.74 -16.44 11.75
C ARG A 446 7.31 -15.05 12.27
N PRO A 447 6.87 -14.11 11.40
CA PRO A 447 6.66 -12.72 11.81
C PRO A 447 5.49 -12.57 12.79
N PHE A 448 4.40 -13.30 12.59
CA PHE A 448 3.16 -13.15 13.36
C PHE A 448 3.18 -13.82 14.74
N VAL A 449 4.32 -14.32 15.21
CA VAL A 449 4.46 -14.80 16.59
C VAL A 449 4.62 -13.62 17.56
N ASP A 450 5.51 -12.66 17.27
CA ASP A 450 5.66 -11.38 17.97
C ASP A 450 6.32 -10.37 17.04
N LEU A 451 5.51 -9.81 16.14
CA LEU A 451 6.01 -8.88 15.12
C LEU A 451 6.55 -7.58 15.73
N ALA A 452 5.97 -7.10 16.83
CA ALA A 452 6.43 -5.87 17.48
C ALA A 452 7.86 -6.02 18.05
N VAL A 453 8.16 -7.13 18.72
CA VAL A 453 9.54 -7.42 19.17
C VAL A 453 10.50 -7.54 17.99
N MET A 454 10.06 -8.22 16.92
CA MET A 454 10.86 -8.36 15.70
C MET A 454 11.18 -6.99 15.09
N GLU A 455 10.19 -6.10 14.96
CA GLU A 455 10.37 -4.75 14.42
C GLU A 455 11.29 -3.89 15.25
N GLU A 456 11.11 -3.86 16.58
CA GLU A 456 11.95 -3.06 17.47
C GLU A 456 13.40 -3.50 17.47
N VAL A 457 13.67 -4.81 17.51
CA VAL A 457 15.04 -5.34 17.46
C VAL A 457 15.67 -5.16 16.09
N ALA A 458 14.90 -5.41 15.02
CA ALA A 458 15.36 -5.17 13.64
C ALA A 458 15.67 -3.69 13.40
N TRP A 459 14.89 -2.75 13.98
CA TRP A 459 15.17 -1.32 13.89
C TRP A 459 16.52 -0.96 14.47
N ARG A 460 16.83 -1.46 15.68
CA ARG A 460 18.16 -1.28 16.28
C ARG A 460 19.26 -1.87 15.41
N ALA A 461 19.01 -3.05 14.84
CA ALA A 461 19.98 -3.71 13.96
C ALA A 461 20.27 -2.86 12.71
N VAL A 462 19.22 -2.35 12.06
CA VAL A 462 19.35 -1.47 10.90
C VAL A 462 20.10 -0.18 11.24
N VAL A 463 19.75 0.47 12.36
CA VAL A 463 20.42 1.70 12.82
C VAL A 463 21.91 1.42 13.12
N ALA A 464 22.23 0.29 13.75
CA ALA A 464 23.59 -0.15 14.05
C ALA A 464 24.31 -0.82 12.87
N CYS A 465 23.71 -0.85 11.68
CA CYS A 465 24.25 -1.53 10.49
C CYS A 465 24.54 -3.02 10.70
N ARG A 466 23.73 -3.68 11.48
CA ARG A 466 23.83 -5.12 11.74
C ARG A 466 22.83 -5.88 10.87
N PRO A 467 23.26 -6.92 10.17
CA PRO A 467 22.37 -7.73 9.36
C PRO A 467 21.34 -8.48 10.19
N VAL A 468 20.13 -8.59 9.64
CA VAL A 468 19.04 -9.40 10.19
C VAL A 468 18.85 -10.61 9.28
N ARG A 469 18.93 -11.83 9.83
CA ARG A 469 18.92 -13.09 9.07
C ARG A 469 17.55 -13.42 8.47
N TYR A 470 16.49 -13.04 9.14
CA TYR A 470 15.11 -13.19 8.73
C TYR A 470 14.34 -11.93 9.03
N PHE A 471 13.56 -11.48 8.07
CA PHE A 471 12.60 -10.39 8.26
C PHE A 471 11.33 -10.64 7.44
N TYR A 472 10.20 -10.10 7.90
CA TYR A 472 8.92 -10.20 7.22
C TYR A 472 8.99 -9.61 5.81
N ALA A 473 8.61 -10.41 4.82
CA ALA A 473 8.61 -10.02 3.41
C ALA A 473 7.34 -10.49 2.72
N SER A 474 6.82 -9.69 1.79
CA SER A 474 5.67 -10.07 0.95
C SER A 474 6.01 -11.22 -0.01
N ARG A 475 7.30 -11.40 -0.34
CA ARG A 475 7.84 -12.47 -1.19
C ARG A 475 9.21 -12.90 -0.70
N GLU A 476 9.44 -14.21 -0.69
CA GLU A 476 10.73 -14.80 -0.36
C GLU A 476 11.26 -15.62 -1.54
N ALA A 477 12.52 -15.37 -1.93
CA ALA A 477 13.19 -16.26 -2.89
C ALA A 477 13.38 -17.66 -2.29
N LEU A 478 13.29 -18.71 -3.11
CA LEU A 478 13.46 -20.09 -2.63
C LEU A 478 14.80 -20.31 -1.95
N ALA A 479 15.88 -19.70 -2.46
CA ALA A 479 17.20 -19.79 -1.83
C ALA A 479 17.21 -19.20 -0.41
N THR A 480 16.57 -18.01 -0.22
CA THR A 480 16.41 -17.37 1.09
C THR A 480 15.60 -18.25 2.04
N ARG A 481 14.49 -18.82 1.57
CA ARG A 481 13.68 -19.77 2.37
C ARG A 481 14.49 -20.98 2.80
N ALA A 482 15.20 -21.63 1.87
CA ALA A 482 16.04 -22.79 2.18
C ALA A 482 17.11 -22.48 3.24
N ARG A 483 17.73 -21.30 3.18
CA ARG A 483 18.68 -20.82 4.19
C ARG A 483 18.01 -20.59 5.54
N ILE A 484 16.85 -19.92 5.58
CA ILE A 484 16.08 -19.69 6.81
C ILE A 484 15.74 -21.03 7.48
N ASP A 485 15.27 -21.99 6.72
CA ASP A 485 14.96 -23.33 7.22
C ASP A 485 16.21 -24.06 7.72
N ALA A 486 17.37 -23.88 7.08
CA ALA A 486 18.65 -24.42 7.54
C ALA A 486 19.12 -23.77 8.85
N ASP A 487 19.00 -22.44 8.97
CA ASP A 487 19.32 -21.70 10.19
C ASP A 487 18.43 -22.19 11.36
N SER A 488 17.12 -22.33 11.16
CA SER A 488 16.17 -22.82 12.18
C SER A 488 16.42 -24.29 12.56
N ARG A 489 16.79 -25.15 11.59
CA ARG A 489 17.20 -26.54 11.91
C ARG A 489 18.49 -26.59 12.73
N ALA A 490 19.47 -25.74 12.42
CA ALA A 490 20.70 -25.66 13.20
C ALA A 490 20.42 -25.23 14.64
N PHE A 491 19.58 -24.20 14.83
CA PHE A 491 19.14 -23.75 16.15
C PHE A 491 18.41 -24.86 16.92
N ALA A 492 17.47 -25.56 16.30
CA ALA A 492 16.73 -26.66 16.91
C ALA A 492 17.64 -27.82 17.36
N ALA A 493 18.76 -28.03 16.64
CA ALA A 493 19.80 -29.00 16.99
C ALA A 493 20.81 -28.47 18.02
N GLY A 494 20.58 -27.31 18.64
CA GLY A 494 21.47 -26.71 19.63
C GLY A 494 22.73 -26.07 19.06
N ARG A 495 22.87 -25.96 17.73
CA ARG A 495 24.04 -25.36 17.08
C ARG A 495 23.84 -23.85 16.90
N LEU A 496 24.72 -23.08 17.50
CA LEU A 496 24.69 -21.62 17.46
C LEU A 496 25.93 -21.06 16.73
N ASP A 497 25.73 -20.02 15.97
CA ASP A 497 26.81 -19.15 15.52
C ASP A 497 27.21 -18.23 16.70
N PRO A 498 28.46 -18.25 17.16
CA PRO A 498 28.89 -17.50 18.35
C PRO A 498 28.79 -15.97 18.20
N ALA A 499 28.72 -15.46 16.96
CA ALA A 499 28.60 -14.03 16.70
C ALA A 499 27.14 -13.55 16.60
N ARG A 500 26.14 -14.44 16.61
CA ARG A 500 24.74 -14.06 16.44
C ARG A 500 24.04 -13.77 17.77
N LEU A 501 23.17 -12.78 17.75
CA LEU A 501 22.12 -12.57 18.75
C LEU A 501 20.87 -13.35 18.29
N TYR A 502 20.44 -14.33 19.10
CA TYR A 502 19.20 -15.07 18.86
C TYR A 502 18.09 -14.48 19.72
N VAL A 503 17.01 -14.02 19.10
CA VAL A 503 15.81 -13.49 19.75
C VAL A 503 14.71 -14.52 19.65
N LEU A 504 14.20 -14.98 20.81
CA LEU A 504 13.20 -16.04 20.89
C LEU A 504 11.80 -15.41 20.94
N LEU A 505 11.03 -15.56 19.86
CA LEU A 505 9.70 -15.00 19.74
C LEU A 505 8.63 -15.92 20.37
N GLY A 506 7.65 -15.32 21.04
CA GLY A 506 6.57 -16.04 21.71
C GLY A 506 7.05 -16.91 22.86
N ASP A 507 6.22 -17.89 23.29
CA ASP A 507 6.45 -18.68 24.50
C ASP A 507 7.05 -20.07 24.27
N ARG A 508 7.35 -20.43 23.02
CA ARG A 508 7.92 -21.74 22.71
C ARG A 508 9.25 -21.96 23.44
N PRO A 509 9.43 -23.04 24.20
CA PRO A 509 10.69 -23.29 24.91
C PRO A 509 11.88 -23.39 23.95
N ALA A 510 13.04 -22.93 24.42
CA ALA A 510 14.28 -23.14 23.70
C ALA A 510 14.63 -24.66 23.67
N PRO A 511 15.41 -25.13 22.69
CA PRO A 511 15.93 -26.48 22.69
C PRO A 511 16.62 -26.81 24.03
N PRO A 512 16.47 -28.03 24.60
CA PRO A 512 17.03 -28.37 25.90
C PRO A 512 18.51 -28.06 26.03
N ALA A 513 19.30 -28.33 24.97
CA ALA A 513 20.74 -28.02 24.94
C ALA A 513 21.07 -26.52 25.07
N LEU A 514 20.12 -25.65 24.85
CA LEU A 514 20.29 -24.18 24.88
C LEU A 514 19.61 -23.53 26.09
N ALA A 515 18.82 -24.28 26.89
CA ALA A 515 18.04 -23.73 28.00
C ALA A 515 18.87 -22.91 28.98
N GLY A 516 20.06 -23.37 29.37
CA GLY A 516 20.96 -22.68 30.28
C GLY A 516 21.59 -21.40 29.73
N ARG A 517 21.50 -21.16 28.42
CA ARG A 517 22.04 -19.97 27.73
C ARG A 517 21.01 -18.86 27.54
N VAL A 518 19.73 -19.18 27.73
CA VAL A 518 18.65 -18.20 27.58
C VAL A 518 18.71 -17.14 28.68
N ARG A 519 18.55 -15.90 28.29
CA ARG A 519 18.41 -14.72 29.15
C ARG A 519 17.09 -14.04 28.84
N VAL A 520 16.62 -13.18 29.73
CA VAL A 520 15.37 -12.43 29.62
C VAL A 520 15.61 -10.96 29.92
N ILE A 521 15.13 -10.07 29.05
CA ILE A 521 15.06 -8.61 29.26
C ILE A 521 13.72 -8.13 28.77
N ASN A 522 12.99 -7.34 29.54
CA ASN A 522 11.63 -6.86 29.23
C ASN A 522 10.63 -8.00 28.89
N GLY A 523 10.79 -9.17 29.48
CA GLY A 523 9.97 -10.34 29.12
C GLY A 523 10.34 -11.02 27.81
N VAL A 524 11.27 -10.47 27.04
CA VAL A 524 11.73 -11.06 25.78
C VAL A 524 12.94 -11.96 26.05
N ARG A 525 12.86 -13.20 25.58
CA ARG A 525 13.90 -14.22 25.72
C ARG A 525 14.91 -14.10 24.58
N PHE A 526 16.20 -14.29 24.91
CA PHE A 526 17.27 -14.23 23.93
C PHE A 526 18.49 -15.04 24.34
N ILE A 527 19.38 -15.33 23.38
CA ILE A 527 20.71 -15.89 23.62
C ILE A 527 21.72 -14.87 23.10
N PRO A 528 22.57 -14.29 23.98
CA PRO A 528 23.54 -13.29 23.57
C PRO A 528 24.65 -13.88 22.71
N PRO A 529 25.32 -13.08 21.86
CA PRO A 529 26.53 -13.51 21.18
C PRO A 529 27.63 -13.82 22.20
N SER A 530 28.31 -14.95 22.03
CA SER A 530 29.45 -15.34 22.86
C SER A 530 30.78 -14.79 22.32
N ARG A 531 30.81 -14.33 21.07
CA ARG A 531 31.93 -13.65 20.43
C ARG A 531 31.46 -12.31 19.86
N PRO A 532 32.02 -11.16 20.26
CA PRO A 532 31.66 -9.88 19.67
C PRO A 532 32.10 -9.81 18.21
N ALA A 533 31.24 -9.20 17.39
CA ALA A 533 31.57 -8.96 16.00
C ALA A 533 32.42 -7.69 15.83
N PRO A 534 33.20 -7.60 14.74
CA PRO A 534 33.89 -6.37 14.37
C PRO A 534 32.91 -5.23 14.14
N PRO A 535 33.36 -3.97 14.20
CA PRO A 535 32.53 -2.82 13.92
C PRO A 535 31.86 -2.95 12.54
N PRO A 536 30.58 -2.59 12.42
CA PRO A 536 29.89 -2.65 11.13
C PRO A 536 30.45 -1.59 10.17
N ARG A 537 30.48 -1.91 8.89
CA ARG A 537 30.79 -0.95 7.84
C ARG A 537 29.49 -0.52 7.17
N CYS A 538 28.96 0.65 7.51
CA CYS A 538 27.97 1.34 6.69
C CYS A 538 28.68 2.41 5.84
N ALA A 539 28.31 2.51 4.58
CA ALA A 539 28.92 3.46 3.65
C ALA A 539 28.62 4.95 3.99
N SER A 540 27.84 5.24 5.01
CA SER A 540 27.38 6.59 5.37
C SER A 540 27.53 6.89 6.88
N SER A 541 28.51 6.35 7.56
CA SER A 541 28.86 6.89 8.87
C SER A 541 29.70 8.15 8.64
N PRO A 542 29.25 9.36 9.08
CA PRO A 542 30.15 10.49 9.20
C PRO A 542 31.32 10.06 10.10
N PRO A 543 32.54 10.55 9.88
CA PRO A 543 33.61 10.32 10.82
C PRO A 543 33.12 10.77 12.18
N THR A 544 33.15 9.88 13.16
CA THR A 544 33.00 10.28 14.57
C THR A 544 34.03 11.36 14.82
N ALA A 545 33.54 12.58 15.07
CA ALA A 545 34.41 13.65 15.57
C ALA A 545 35.12 13.17 16.85
N PRO A 546 36.40 13.48 17.04
CA PRO A 546 37.17 13.02 18.16
C PRO A 546 36.66 13.50 19.51
#